data_88054f21d4e4194090a7e75bc9ebf0e3
#
_entry.id   88054f21d4e4194090a7e75bc9ebf0e3
#
_cell.length_a   1.000
_cell.length_b   1.000
_cell.length_c   1.000
_cell.angle_alpha   90.00
_cell.angle_beta   90.00
_cell.angle_gamma   90.00
#
_symmetry.space_group_name_H-M   'P 1'
#
loop_
_entity.id
_entity.type
_entity.pdbx_description
1 polymer ?
#
loop_
_entity_poly.entity_id
_entity_poly.type
_entity_poly.pdbx_seq_one_letter_code
_entity_poly.pdbx_strand_id
1 'polypeptide(L)'
;MITEKEYSAKVGLEHRKKYAQFFTPEFISDFMTDWIFHENPTCCKILEPAFGLGVFSRSILKRKSQICITGYDIDDTVLGVAKANFASKSDIISIAKADYLESKWDAKYDGIICNPPYLKYHDYDNGRYISQINSHLGTNLNGFTNIYTLFLLKSIAQLNEGGRLAYIIPSEFLNSDYGIEVKRFLLQSGTLKHIIIVDFTECAFDDALTTACILFCQKDNSEHDIRFSVIKDVSTLSSALTNYVSYEISELDAEIKWRQ
;
A
#
# COMPACT_ATOMS: atom_id res chain seq x y z
N MET A 1 23.15 -3.59 8.19
CA MET A 1 21.93 -3.20 7.44
C MET A 1 21.80 -1.68 7.54
N ILE A 2 21.63 -0.98 6.42
CA ILE A 2 21.44 0.48 6.40
C ILE A 2 19.94 0.74 6.62
N THR A 3 19.63 1.58 7.59
CA THR A 3 18.27 1.97 7.97
C THR A 3 17.78 3.15 7.12
N GLU A 4 16.45 3.43 7.15
CA GLU A 4 15.82 4.56 6.49
C GLU A 4 16.42 5.91 6.94
N LYS A 5 16.71 6.05 8.24
CA LYS A 5 17.33 7.23 8.81
C LYS A 5 18.76 7.45 8.28
N GLU A 6 19.58 6.39 8.23
CA GLU A 6 20.93 6.44 7.69
C GLU A 6 20.96 6.72 6.20
N TYR A 7 20.00 6.15 5.45
CA TYR A 7 19.83 6.40 4.02
C TYR A 7 19.43 7.87 3.78
N SER A 8 18.42 8.37 4.50
CA SER A 8 17.95 9.75 4.38
C SER A 8 19.00 10.79 4.73
N ALA A 9 19.94 10.46 5.62
CA ALA A 9 21.07 11.32 5.94
C ALA A 9 22.13 11.38 4.81
N LYS A 10 22.22 10.35 3.96
CA LYS A 10 23.19 10.25 2.86
C LYS A 10 22.63 10.70 1.52
N VAL A 11 21.34 10.47 1.29
CA VAL A 11 20.66 10.76 0.01
C VAL A 11 19.89 12.07 0.15
N GLY A 12 20.22 13.03 -0.72
CA GLY A 12 19.64 14.38 -0.67
C GLY A 12 18.11 14.37 -0.85
N LEU A 13 17.47 15.37 -0.24
CA LEU A 13 16.01 15.54 -0.27
C LEU A 13 15.45 15.63 -1.70
N GLU A 14 16.16 16.28 -2.63
CA GLU A 14 15.73 16.39 -4.05
C GLU A 14 15.60 15.03 -4.72
N HIS A 15 16.58 14.12 -4.50
CA HIS A 15 16.51 12.75 -5.01
C HIS A 15 15.31 12.02 -4.43
N ARG A 16 15.10 12.09 -3.10
CA ARG A 16 13.96 11.45 -2.43
C ARG A 16 12.62 11.98 -2.93
N LYS A 17 12.50 13.29 -3.16
CA LYS A 17 11.30 13.93 -3.75
C LYS A 17 11.04 13.46 -5.18
N LYS A 18 12.09 13.34 -6.00
CA LYS A 18 11.98 12.85 -7.39
C LYS A 18 11.34 11.47 -7.47
N TYR A 19 11.66 10.59 -6.54
CA TYR A 19 11.12 9.22 -6.48
C TYR A 19 9.99 9.06 -5.47
N ALA A 20 9.48 10.16 -4.89
CA ALA A 20 8.45 10.17 -3.85
C ALA A 20 8.75 9.18 -2.71
N GLN A 21 10.00 9.16 -2.23
CA GLN A 21 10.48 8.26 -1.19
C GLN A 21 10.08 8.77 0.20
N PHE A 22 8.96 8.27 0.69
CA PHE A 22 8.47 8.46 2.06
C PHE A 22 8.57 7.13 2.79
N PHE A 23 9.50 7.03 3.75
CA PHE A 23 9.74 5.77 4.43
C PHE A 23 8.73 5.53 5.55
N THR A 24 8.18 4.32 5.59
CA THR A 24 7.21 3.92 6.61
C THR A 24 7.93 3.63 7.92
N PRO A 25 7.49 4.21 9.05
CA PRO A 25 8.00 3.84 10.38
C PRO A 25 7.79 2.36 10.67
N GLU A 26 8.73 1.75 11.40
CA GLU A 26 8.74 0.30 11.67
C GLU A 26 7.49 -0.18 12.40
N PHE A 27 6.97 0.59 13.37
CA PHE A 27 5.75 0.24 14.09
C PHE A 27 4.50 0.20 13.21
N ILE A 28 4.41 1.07 12.16
CA ILE A 28 3.34 1.02 11.16
C ILE A 28 3.51 -0.21 10.27
N SER A 29 4.75 -0.49 9.85
CA SER A 29 5.07 -1.68 9.07
C SER A 29 4.72 -2.95 9.84
N ASP A 30 5.01 -3.01 11.14
CA ASP A 30 4.67 -4.13 11.99
C ASP A 30 3.14 -4.30 12.11
N PHE A 31 2.39 -3.22 12.34
CA PHE A 31 0.93 -3.22 12.40
C PHE A 31 0.29 -3.72 11.09
N MET A 32 0.76 -3.19 9.94
CA MET A 32 0.26 -3.62 8.63
C MET A 32 0.61 -5.08 8.32
N THR A 33 1.79 -5.52 8.76
CA THR A 33 2.23 -6.91 8.59
C THR A 33 1.42 -7.88 9.45
N ASP A 34 1.01 -7.48 10.66
CA ASP A 34 0.12 -8.29 11.51
C ASP A 34 -1.21 -8.56 10.82
N TRP A 35 -1.77 -7.60 10.09
CA TRP A 35 -2.96 -7.81 9.27
C TRP A 35 -2.75 -8.87 8.18
N ILE A 36 -1.61 -8.85 7.49
CA ILE A 36 -1.32 -9.81 6.41
C ILE A 36 -1.35 -11.25 6.92
N PHE A 37 -0.84 -11.49 8.13
CA PHE A 37 -0.73 -12.84 8.71
C PHE A 37 -1.88 -13.23 9.64
N HIS A 38 -2.75 -12.28 10.03
CA HIS A 38 -3.87 -12.56 10.91
C HIS A 38 -4.79 -13.61 10.29
N GLU A 39 -4.98 -14.74 10.97
CA GLU A 39 -5.79 -15.87 10.47
C GLU A 39 -5.45 -16.34 9.04
N ASN A 40 -4.20 -16.11 8.61
CA ASN A 40 -3.71 -16.50 7.29
C ASN A 40 -2.42 -17.35 7.39
N PRO A 41 -2.50 -18.56 7.97
CA PRO A 41 -1.32 -19.40 8.21
C PRO A 41 -0.66 -19.90 6.92
N THR A 42 -1.42 -20.01 5.84
CA THR A 42 -0.96 -20.49 4.53
C THR A 42 -0.27 -19.42 3.69
N CYS A 43 -0.36 -18.14 4.10
CA CYS A 43 0.29 -17.05 3.39
C CYS A 43 1.79 -17.30 3.24
N CYS A 44 2.28 -17.47 2.02
CA CYS A 44 3.68 -17.76 1.76
C CYS A 44 4.26 -16.94 0.59
N LYS A 45 3.44 -16.33 -0.25
CA LYS A 45 3.86 -15.55 -1.41
C LYS A 45 3.44 -14.09 -1.24
N ILE A 46 4.41 -13.22 -0.97
CA ILE A 46 4.19 -11.80 -0.69
C ILE A 46 4.71 -10.93 -1.83
N LEU A 47 3.99 -9.84 -2.07
CA LEU A 47 4.42 -8.75 -2.95
C LEU A 47 4.63 -7.46 -2.15
N GLU A 48 5.75 -6.79 -2.39
CA GLU A 48 6.05 -5.42 -1.97
C GLU A 48 6.25 -4.56 -3.23
N PRO A 49 5.18 -3.92 -3.77
CA PRO A 49 5.19 -3.24 -5.08
C PRO A 49 6.13 -2.05 -5.20
N ALA A 50 6.43 -1.37 -4.09
CA ALA A 50 7.40 -0.28 -3.97
C ALA A 50 8.33 -0.63 -2.81
N PHE A 51 9.42 -1.32 -3.11
CA PHE A 51 10.23 -2.02 -2.10
C PHE A 51 10.99 -1.07 -1.18
N GLY A 52 11.48 0.06 -1.72
CA GLY A 52 12.30 0.99 -0.95
C GLY A 52 13.51 0.28 -0.32
N LEU A 53 13.67 0.45 0.99
CA LEU A 53 14.69 -0.24 1.78
C LEU A 53 14.21 -1.56 2.38
N GLY A 54 12.95 -1.97 2.11
CA GLY A 54 12.37 -3.23 2.54
C GLY A 54 11.95 -3.26 4.00
N VAL A 55 11.36 -2.17 4.51
CA VAL A 55 10.85 -2.12 5.89
C VAL A 55 9.77 -3.19 6.12
N PHE A 56 8.86 -3.38 5.16
CA PHE A 56 7.84 -4.41 5.24
C PHE A 56 8.45 -5.82 5.18
N SER A 57 9.41 -6.04 4.30
CA SER A 57 10.13 -7.32 4.23
C SER A 57 10.84 -7.65 5.55
N ARG A 58 11.42 -6.65 6.26
CA ARG A 58 11.97 -6.87 7.61
C ARG A 58 10.90 -7.30 8.60
N SER A 59 9.75 -6.60 8.61
CA SER A 59 8.62 -6.93 9.49
C SER A 59 8.03 -8.31 9.21
N ILE A 60 7.96 -8.71 7.94
CA ILE A 60 7.53 -10.03 7.48
C ILE A 60 8.48 -11.12 8.02
N LEU A 61 9.78 -10.93 7.83
CA LEU A 61 10.79 -11.91 8.26
C LEU A 61 10.88 -12.13 9.78
N LYS A 62 10.43 -11.16 10.58
CA LYS A 62 10.28 -11.33 12.03
C LYS A 62 9.17 -12.33 12.40
N ARG A 63 8.17 -12.49 11.53
CA ARG A 63 6.96 -13.30 11.78
C ARG A 63 6.98 -14.65 11.09
N LYS A 64 7.59 -14.73 9.91
CA LYS A 64 7.58 -15.95 9.10
C LYS A 64 8.88 -16.08 8.31
N SER A 65 9.56 -17.24 8.46
CA SER A 65 10.80 -17.54 7.76
C SER A 65 10.59 -18.32 6.45
N GLN A 66 9.55 -19.14 6.37
CA GLN A 66 9.19 -19.88 5.15
C GLN A 66 8.25 -19.04 4.30
N ILE A 67 8.82 -18.14 3.49
CA ILE A 67 8.09 -17.17 2.69
C ILE A 67 8.89 -16.81 1.44
N CYS A 68 8.18 -16.44 0.37
CA CYS A 68 8.78 -15.86 -0.83
C CYS A 68 8.29 -14.42 -0.98
N ILE A 69 9.21 -13.47 -1.07
CA ILE A 69 8.91 -12.05 -1.23
C ILE A 69 9.37 -11.61 -2.61
N THR A 70 8.47 -10.99 -3.37
CA THR A 70 8.78 -10.29 -4.61
C THR A 70 8.70 -8.80 -4.36
N GLY A 71 9.74 -8.06 -4.72
CA GLY A 71 9.80 -6.60 -4.58
C GLY A 71 10.13 -5.92 -5.90
N TYR A 72 9.56 -4.75 -6.13
CA TYR A 72 9.86 -3.87 -7.25
C TYR A 72 10.28 -2.50 -6.76
N ASP A 73 11.24 -1.89 -7.42
CA ASP A 73 11.55 -0.47 -7.28
C ASP A 73 12.18 0.04 -8.58
N ILE A 74 12.05 1.34 -8.85
CA ILE A 74 12.60 1.98 -10.05
C ILE A 74 13.93 2.70 -9.77
N ASP A 75 14.24 3.01 -8.50
CA ASP A 75 15.43 3.77 -8.12
C ASP A 75 16.62 2.86 -7.83
N ASP A 76 17.66 2.97 -8.68
CA ASP A 76 18.91 2.20 -8.52
C ASP A 76 19.61 2.45 -7.19
N THR A 77 19.51 3.66 -6.65
CA THR A 77 20.20 4.04 -5.43
C THR A 77 19.64 3.26 -4.25
N VAL A 78 18.30 3.27 -4.10
CA VAL A 78 17.63 2.52 -3.02
C VAL A 78 17.77 1.02 -3.23
N LEU A 79 17.67 0.54 -4.48
CA LEU A 79 17.82 -0.88 -4.80
C LEU A 79 19.21 -1.44 -4.48
N GLY A 80 20.28 -0.65 -4.72
CA GLY A 80 21.62 -1.04 -4.34
C GLY A 80 21.76 -1.31 -2.85
N VAL A 81 21.17 -0.43 -2.03
CA VAL A 81 21.15 -0.58 -0.57
C VAL A 81 20.25 -1.75 -0.15
N ALA A 82 19.06 -1.87 -0.71
CA ALA A 82 18.12 -2.94 -0.42
C ALA A 82 18.73 -4.32 -0.71
N LYS A 83 19.32 -4.52 -1.89
CA LYS A 83 19.98 -5.77 -2.26
C LYS A 83 21.13 -6.12 -1.32
N ALA A 84 21.93 -5.13 -0.90
CA ALA A 84 22.98 -5.35 0.10
C ALA A 84 22.40 -5.72 1.48
N ASN A 85 21.33 -5.06 1.91
CA ASN A 85 20.65 -5.36 3.16
C ASN A 85 20.10 -6.78 3.24
N PHE A 86 19.60 -7.32 2.11
CA PHE A 86 18.97 -8.63 2.03
C PHE A 86 19.84 -9.70 1.30
N ALA A 87 21.15 -9.47 1.11
CA ALA A 87 22.03 -10.39 0.39
C ALA A 87 22.01 -11.83 0.94
N SER A 88 21.90 -11.99 2.27
CA SER A 88 21.79 -13.30 2.95
C SER A 88 20.41 -13.95 2.86
N LYS A 89 19.44 -13.31 2.20
CA LYS A 89 18.05 -13.74 2.05
C LYS A 89 17.61 -13.79 0.57
N SER A 90 18.57 -13.77 -0.35
CA SER A 90 18.32 -13.77 -1.80
C SER A 90 17.63 -15.04 -2.33
N ASP A 91 17.58 -16.09 -1.53
CA ASP A 91 16.86 -17.34 -1.78
C ASP A 91 15.34 -17.20 -1.57
N ILE A 92 14.90 -16.25 -0.73
CA ILE A 92 13.49 -16.01 -0.40
C ILE A 92 12.99 -14.61 -0.77
N ILE A 93 13.89 -13.66 -1.06
CA ILE A 93 13.57 -12.29 -1.47
C ILE A 93 14.15 -12.01 -2.85
N SER A 94 13.26 -11.78 -3.81
CA SER A 94 13.61 -11.34 -5.16
C SER A 94 13.27 -9.86 -5.34
N ILE A 95 14.28 -9.01 -5.57
CA ILE A 95 14.11 -7.57 -5.76
C ILE A 95 14.49 -7.20 -7.19
N ALA A 96 13.52 -6.76 -7.97
CA ALA A 96 13.70 -6.37 -9.36
C ALA A 96 13.73 -4.85 -9.53
N LYS A 97 14.65 -4.36 -10.39
CA LYS A 97 14.56 -3.01 -10.94
C LYS A 97 13.50 -3.01 -12.03
N ALA A 98 12.29 -2.61 -11.70
CA ALA A 98 11.20 -2.53 -12.65
C ALA A 98 10.08 -1.63 -12.12
N ASP A 99 9.33 -1.05 -13.04
CA ASP A 99 8.07 -0.40 -12.72
C ASP A 99 7.01 -1.46 -12.44
N TYR A 100 6.48 -1.45 -11.23
CA TYR A 100 5.43 -2.38 -10.84
C TYR A 100 4.18 -2.26 -11.74
N LEU A 101 3.81 -1.07 -12.17
CA LEU A 101 2.62 -0.88 -13.04
C LEU A 101 2.80 -1.57 -14.39
N GLU A 102 4.03 -1.76 -14.86
CA GLU A 102 4.35 -2.50 -16.09
C GLU A 102 4.56 -4.01 -15.87
N SER A 103 4.58 -4.47 -14.62
CA SER A 103 4.75 -5.88 -14.30
C SER A 103 3.55 -6.72 -14.77
N LYS A 104 3.73 -8.04 -14.86
CA LYS A 104 2.71 -8.98 -15.30
C LYS A 104 1.46 -8.93 -14.40
N TRP A 105 0.29 -8.95 -15.00
CA TRP A 105 -1.00 -8.93 -14.33
C TRP A 105 -1.45 -10.28 -13.77
N ASP A 106 -0.99 -11.37 -14.37
CA ASP A 106 -1.36 -12.74 -14.02
C ASP A 106 -0.66 -13.28 -12.77
N ALA A 107 0.38 -12.58 -12.29
CA ALA A 107 1.01 -12.94 -11.03
C ALA A 107 0.06 -12.74 -9.86
N LYS A 108 -0.04 -13.74 -8.98
CA LYS A 108 -0.93 -13.73 -7.82
C LYS A 108 -0.14 -13.92 -6.52
N TYR A 109 -0.66 -13.33 -5.44
CA TYR A 109 0.00 -13.27 -4.13
C TYR A 109 -0.98 -13.53 -2.99
N ASP A 110 -0.47 -14.13 -1.91
CA ASP A 110 -1.26 -14.39 -0.69
C ASP A 110 -1.29 -13.16 0.22
N GLY A 111 -0.25 -12.32 0.12
CA GLY A 111 -0.17 -11.05 0.82
C GLY A 111 0.43 -9.97 -0.07
N ILE A 112 -0.10 -8.75 -0.01
CA ILE A 112 0.46 -7.58 -0.68
C ILE A 112 0.53 -6.44 0.32
N ILE A 113 1.71 -5.84 0.48
CA ILE A 113 1.92 -4.76 1.44
C ILE A 113 2.72 -3.64 0.78
N CYS A 114 2.27 -2.40 0.94
CA CYS A 114 2.88 -1.30 0.20
C CYS A 114 2.66 0.07 0.84
N ASN A 115 3.70 0.89 0.74
CA ASN A 115 3.64 2.34 0.76
C ASN A 115 4.06 2.79 -0.65
N PRO A 116 3.11 3.03 -1.58
CA PRO A 116 3.42 3.38 -2.97
C PRO A 116 3.95 4.81 -3.10
N PRO A 117 4.55 5.20 -4.24
CA PRO A 117 4.97 6.58 -4.45
C PRO A 117 3.78 7.55 -4.49
N TYR A 118 3.89 8.72 -3.79
CA TYR A 118 2.84 9.74 -3.71
C TYR A 118 2.98 10.80 -4.81
N LEU A 119 3.19 10.36 -6.06
CA LEU A 119 3.22 11.26 -7.21
C LEU A 119 1.81 11.64 -7.63
N LYS A 120 1.62 12.93 -7.91
CA LYS A 120 0.36 13.45 -8.43
C LYS A 120 0.28 13.23 -9.94
N TYR A 121 -0.91 13.31 -10.50
CA TYR A 121 -1.19 13.06 -11.90
C TYR A 121 -0.33 13.87 -12.90
N HIS A 122 0.20 15.02 -12.49
CA HIS A 122 1.06 15.87 -13.33
C HIS A 122 2.57 15.57 -13.20
N ASP A 123 2.95 14.70 -12.26
CA ASP A 123 4.36 14.36 -12.00
C ASP A 123 4.84 13.16 -12.82
N TYR A 124 3.94 12.50 -13.58
CA TYR A 124 4.25 11.31 -14.37
C TYR A 124 3.35 11.21 -15.61
N ASP A 125 3.77 10.44 -16.62
CA ASP A 125 2.94 10.11 -17.80
C ASP A 125 1.87 9.08 -17.41
N ASN A 126 0.70 9.58 -16.99
CA ASN A 126 -0.36 8.75 -16.43
C ASN A 126 -1.26 8.08 -17.49
N GLY A 127 -1.30 8.59 -18.71
CA GLY A 127 -2.26 8.15 -19.73
C GLY A 127 -2.16 6.66 -20.05
N ARG A 128 -0.92 6.17 -20.19
CA ARG A 128 -0.63 4.76 -20.46
C ARG A 128 -1.09 3.84 -19.32
N TYR A 129 -0.77 4.19 -18.08
CA TYR A 129 -1.13 3.38 -16.90
C TYR A 129 -2.64 3.38 -16.68
N ILE A 130 -3.30 4.54 -16.81
CA ILE A 130 -4.75 4.64 -16.67
C ILE A 130 -5.46 3.79 -17.73
N SER A 131 -5.03 3.88 -19.00
CA SER A 131 -5.59 3.05 -20.08
C SER A 131 -5.44 1.55 -19.78
N GLN A 132 -4.29 1.14 -19.27
CA GLN A 132 -4.01 -0.25 -18.91
C GLN A 132 -4.90 -0.72 -17.74
N ILE A 133 -5.00 0.07 -16.65
CA ILE A 133 -5.85 -0.24 -15.50
C ILE A 133 -7.31 -0.34 -15.93
N ASN A 134 -7.81 0.66 -16.67
CA ASN A 134 -9.19 0.66 -17.15
C ASN A 134 -9.51 -0.58 -18.00
N SER A 135 -8.58 -0.98 -18.88
CA SER A 135 -8.75 -2.17 -19.73
C SER A 135 -8.79 -3.47 -18.93
N HIS A 136 -7.96 -3.61 -17.89
CA HIS A 136 -7.89 -4.84 -17.10
C HIS A 136 -9.01 -4.96 -16.05
N LEU A 137 -9.46 -3.83 -15.51
CA LEU A 137 -10.39 -3.82 -14.37
C LEU A 137 -11.81 -3.34 -14.73
N GLY A 138 -12.03 -2.89 -15.97
CA GLY A 138 -13.32 -2.34 -16.38
C GLY A 138 -13.67 -1.02 -15.67
N THR A 139 -12.65 -0.28 -15.18
CA THR A 139 -12.83 1.01 -14.51
C THR A 139 -12.86 2.16 -15.51
N ASN A 140 -13.27 3.35 -15.04
CA ASN A 140 -13.29 4.58 -15.83
C ASN A 140 -12.45 5.69 -15.16
N LEU A 141 -11.21 5.35 -14.80
CA LEU A 141 -10.27 6.31 -14.25
C LEU A 141 -9.94 7.39 -15.26
N ASN A 142 -9.74 8.63 -14.78
CA ASN A 142 -9.43 9.79 -15.62
C ASN A 142 -8.00 10.30 -15.38
N GLY A 143 -7.57 11.28 -16.19
CA GLY A 143 -6.22 11.84 -16.14
C GLY A 143 -5.82 12.54 -14.85
N PHE A 144 -6.73 12.78 -13.90
CA PHE A 144 -6.42 13.35 -12.58
C PHE A 144 -6.10 12.31 -11.51
N THR A 145 -6.09 11.03 -11.88
CA THR A 145 -5.84 9.91 -10.96
C THR A 145 -4.38 9.88 -10.52
N ASN A 146 -4.12 9.87 -9.22
CA ASN A 146 -2.79 9.80 -8.65
C ASN A 146 -2.22 8.36 -8.70
N ILE A 147 -0.90 8.23 -8.84
CA ILE A 147 -0.23 6.95 -9.11
C ILE A 147 -0.47 5.91 -8.01
N TYR A 148 -0.53 6.32 -6.74
CA TYR A 148 -0.72 5.42 -5.61
C TYR A 148 -2.04 4.65 -5.68
N THR A 149 -3.09 5.23 -6.29
CA THR A 149 -4.36 4.52 -6.49
C THR A 149 -4.24 3.47 -7.59
N LEU A 150 -3.45 3.71 -8.64
CA LEU A 150 -3.17 2.70 -9.68
C LEU A 150 -2.46 1.48 -9.11
N PHE A 151 -1.46 1.71 -8.21
CA PHE A 151 -0.81 0.64 -7.46
C PHE A 151 -1.81 -0.16 -6.63
N LEU A 152 -2.70 0.51 -5.91
CA LEU A 152 -3.73 -0.12 -5.09
C LEU A 152 -4.66 -1.01 -5.92
N LEU A 153 -5.23 -0.47 -7.01
CA LEU A 153 -6.19 -1.20 -7.84
C LEU A 153 -5.55 -2.44 -8.49
N LYS A 154 -4.35 -2.30 -9.05
CA LYS A 154 -3.61 -3.44 -9.61
C LYS A 154 -3.31 -4.49 -8.55
N SER A 155 -2.90 -4.08 -7.36
CA SER A 155 -2.59 -5.00 -6.26
C SER A 155 -3.81 -5.79 -5.80
N ILE A 156 -4.98 -5.15 -5.70
CA ILE A 156 -6.22 -5.87 -5.36
C ILE A 156 -6.51 -6.96 -6.39
N ALA A 157 -6.34 -6.66 -7.69
CA ALA A 157 -6.53 -7.64 -8.75
C ALA A 157 -5.53 -8.80 -8.70
N GLN A 158 -4.36 -8.61 -8.08
CA GLN A 158 -3.32 -9.64 -7.94
C GLN A 158 -3.42 -10.46 -6.65
N LEU A 159 -4.47 -10.29 -5.84
CA LEU A 159 -4.70 -11.15 -4.68
C LEU A 159 -5.16 -12.55 -5.11
N ASN A 160 -4.60 -13.56 -4.45
CA ASN A 160 -5.16 -14.92 -4.43
C ASN A 160 -6.48 -14.92 -3.65
N GLU A 161 -7.30 -15.96 -3.84
CA GLU A 161 -8.44 -16.22 -2.95
C GLU A 161 -7.92 -16.40 -1.50
N GLY A 162 -8.56 -15.74 -0.55
CA GLY A 162 -8.11 -15.64 0.85
C GLY A 162 -6.95 -14.67 1.07
N GLY A 163 -6.37 -14.13 0.00
CA GLY A 163 -5.22 -13.20 0.08
C GLY A 163 -5.58 -11.87 0.73
N ARG A 164 -4.58 -11.26 1.39
CA ARG A 164 -4.74 -10.00 2.13
C ARG A 164 -3.83 -8.90 1.61
N LEU A 165 -4.33 -7.69 1.69
CA LEU A 165 -3.61 -6.49 1.27
C LEU A 165 -3.60 -5.46 2.40
N ALA A 166 -2.45 -4.82 2.61
CA ALA A 166 -2.29 -3.66 3.48
C ALA A 166 -1.57 -2.53 2.72
N TYR A 167 -2.22 -1.39 2.60
CA TYR A 167 -1.69 -0.21 1.92
C TYR A 167 -1.74 1.00 2.84
N ILE A 168 -0.67 1.81 2.81
CA ILE A 168 -0.69 3.15 3.42
C ILE A 168 -0.57 4.18 2.32
N ILE A 169 -1.56 5.07 2.20
CA ILE A 169 -1.68 6.06 1.11
C ILE A 169 -2.28 7.36 1.61
N PRO A 170 -2.12 8.49 0.88
CA PRO A 170 -2.83 9.72 1.19
C PRO A 170 -4.35 9.52 1.23
N SER A 171 -5.01 10.07 2.25
CA SER A 171 -6.47 9.94 2.40
C SER A 171 -7.28 10.86 1.48
N GLU A 172 -6.64 11.69 0.67
CA GLU A 172 -7.30 12.67 -0.19
C GLU A 172 -8.27 12.05 -1.20
N PHE A 173 -7.99 10.83 -1.69
CA PHE A 173 -8.88 10.15 -2.65
C PHE A 173 -10.28 9.87 -2.06
N LEU A 174 -10.42 9.80 -0.74
CA LEU A 174 -11.73 9.61 -0.09
C LEU A 174 -12.69 10.77 -0.34
N ASN A 175 -12.16 11.96 -0.63
CA ASN A 175 -12.91 13.20 -0.76
C ASN A 175 -12.73 13.90 -2.12
N SER A 176 -11.91 13.37 -3.02
CA SER A 176 -11.64 13.95 -4.34
C SER A 176 -12.53 13.37 -5.44
N ASP A 177 -12.71 14.10 -6.53
CA ASP A 177 -13.52 13.67 -7.67
C ASP A 177 -12.90 12.44 -8.36
N TYR A 178 -11.57 12.39 -8.52
CA TYR A 178 -10.91 11.20 -9.08
C TYR A 178 -11.04 9.97 -8.17
N GLY A 179 -11.23 10.18 -6.89
CA GLY A 179 -11.43 9.13 -5.89
C GLY A 179 -12.79 8.43 -5.99
N ILE A 180 -13.77 9.01 -6.68
CA ILE A 180 -15.08 8.39 -6.88
C ILE A 180 -14.94 7.03 -7.53
N GLU A 181 -14.19 6.95 -8.64
CA GLU A 181 -14.00 5.69 -9.36
C GLU A 181 -13.17 4.67 -8.55
N VAL A 182 -12.20 5.15 -7.77
CA VAL A 182 -11.43 4.31 -6.84
C VAL A 182 -12.34 3.70 -5.77
N LYS A 183 -13.18 4.51 -5.14
CA LYS A 183 -14.16 4.05 -4.13
C LYS A 183 -15.16 3.06 -4.73
N ARG A 184 -15.67 3.36 -5.95
CA ARG A 184 -16.58 2.47 -6.68
C ARG A 184 -15.95 1.09 -6.90
N PHE A 185 -14.70 1.05 -7.36
CA PHE A 185 -13.96 -0.20 -7.52
C PHE A 185 -13.78 -0.94 -6.18
N LEU A 186 -13.42 -0.24 -5.10
CA LEU A 186 -13.25 -0.84 -3.78
C LEU A 186 -14.55 -1.49 -3.28
N LEU A 187 -15.71 -0.84 -3.46
CA LEU A 187 -17.01 -1.40 -3.11
C LEU A 187 -17.36 -2.60 -4.00
N GLN A 188 -17.22 -2.49 -5.31
CA GLN A 188 -17.55 -3.56 -6.26
C GLN A 188 -16.66 -4.78 -6.13
N SER A 189 -15.40 -4.61 -5.75
CA SER A 189 -14.46 -5.71 -5.55
C SER A 189 -14.84 -6.60 -4.35
N GLY A 190 -15.62 -6.09 -3.40
CA GLY A 190 -15.96 -6.78 -2.15
C GLY A 190 -14.76 -7.09 -1.25
N THR A 191 -13.58 -6.51 -1.55
CA THR A 191 -12.35 -6.84 -0.83
C THR A 191 -12.04 -5.91 0.34
N LEU A 192 -12.57 -4.68 0.33
CA LEU A 192 -12.27 -3.67 1.35
C LEU A 192 -12.86 -4.08 2.70
N LYS A 193 -12.02 -4.18 3.73
CA LYS A 193 -12.41 -4.56 5.10
C LYS A 193 -12.34 -3.38 6.07
N HIS A 194 -11.29 -2.54 5.97
CA HIS A 194 -11.09 -1.48 6.95
C HIS A 194 -10.33 -0.30 6.33
N ILE A 195 -10.78 0.91 6.60
CA ILE A 195 -10.07 2.16 6.35
C ILE A 195 -9.72 2.80 7.69
N ILE A 196 -8.43 2.95 7.96
CA ILE A 196 -7.91 3.59 9.17
C ILE A 196 -7.32 4.93 8.77
N ILE A 197 -7.98 6.01 9.11
CA ILE A 197 -7.47 7.37 8.86
C ILE A 197 -6.46 7.70 9.97
N VAL A 198 -5.27 8.07 9.58
CA VAL A 198 -4.18 8.38 10.50
C VAL A 198 -3.83 9.85 10.33
N ASP A 199 -4.18 10.64 11.34
CA ASP A 199 -3.91 12.08 11.38
C ASP A 199 -2.61 12.30 12.19
N PHE A 200 -1.48 12.24 11.49
CA PHE A 200 -0.17 12.43 12.08
C PHE A 200 0.22 13.92 12.13
N THR A 201 -0.54 14.74 12.83
CA THR A 201 -0.21 16.15 13.00
C THR A 201 1.13 16.38 13.72
N GLU A 202 1.71 15.37 14.36
CA GLU A 202 2.90 15.57 15.18
C GLU A 202 4.16 14.75 14.86
N CYS A 203 4.18 13.63 14.11
CA CYS A 203 5.42 12.82 14.11
C CYS A 203 5.66 11.74 13.05
N ALA A 204 4.87 11.45 12.06
CA ALA A 204 5.06 10.18 11.36
C ALA A 204 5.82 10.21 10.03
N PHE A 205 5.85 11.33 9.37
CA PHE A 205 6.63 11.51 8.15
C PHE A 205 7.36 12.83 8.23
N ASP A 206 8.67 12.82 8.42
CA ASP A 206 9.52 14.01 8.56
C ASP A 206 9.34 15.04 7.42
N ASP A 207 8.71 14.67 6.30
CA ASP A 207 8.60 15.50 5.10
C ASP A 207 7.18 15.56 4.48
N ALA A 208 6.13 14.93 5.06
CA ALA A 208 4.78 14.92 4.47
C ALA A 208 3.70 15.47 5.40
N LEU A 209 3.15 16.62 5.01
CA LEU A 209 2.01 17.31 5.65
C LEU A 209 0.64 16.69 5.29
N THR A 210 0.57 15.44 4.90
CA THR A 210 -0.67 14.82 4.39
C THR A 210 -1.22 13.79 5.36
N THR A 211 -2.51 13.88 5.65
CA THR A 211 -3.22 12.83 6.37
C THR A 211 -3.18 11.55 5.53
N ALA A 212 -2.64 10.49 6.10
CA ALA A 212 -2.60 9.18 5.46
C ALA A 212 -3.81 8.32 5.87
N CYS A 213 -4.09 7.27 5.13
CA CYS A 213 -4.95 6.20 5.57
C CYS A 213 -4.29 4.85 5.32
N ILE A 214 -4.56 3.90 6.20
CA ILE A 214 -4.21 2.50 6.02
C ILE A 214 -5.46 1.78 5.53
N LEU A 215 -5.35 1.08 4.41
CA LEU A 215 -6.42 0.24 3.87
C LEU A 215 -6.07 -1.22 4.09
N PHE A 216 -7.03 -1.94 4.63
CA PHE A 216 -7.01 -3.39 4.74
C PHE A 216 -8.04 -4.00 3.81
N CYS A 217 -7.57 -4.88 2.92
CA CYS A 217 -8.42 -5.62 2.00
C CYS A 217 -8.17 -7.13 2.16
N GLN A 218 -9.20 -7.93 1.91
CA GLN A 218 -9.11 -9.38 1.85
C GLN A 218 -10.02 -9.91 0.76
N LYS A 219 -9.51 -10.80 -0.07
CA LYS A 219 -10.29 -11.46 -1.13
C LYS A 219 -10.82 -12.80 -0.63
N ASP A 220 -11.94 -12.78 0.07
CA ASP A 220 -12.54 -13.97 0.71
C ASP A 220 -13.99 -14.23 0.31
N ASN A 221 -14.56 -13.40 -0.58
CA ASN A 221 -15.94 -13.50 -1.05
C ASN A 221 -16.99 -13.51 0.08
N SER A 222 -16.64 -13.04 1.29
CA SER A 222 -17.56 -12.96 2.42
C SER A 222 -18.37 -11.68 2.39
N GLU A 223 -19.66 -11.76 2.74
CA GLU A 223 -20.44 -10.59 3.11
C GLU A 223 -19.89 -10.03 4.41
N HIS A 224 -19.64 -8.73 4.45
CA HIS A 224 -19.07 -8.05 5.62
C HIS A 224 -19.35 -6.55 5.56
N ASP A 225 -19.31 -5.93 6.74
CA ASP A 225 -19.30 -4.47 6.88
C ASP A 225 -17.90 -3.92 6.61
N ILE A 226 -17.85 -2.71 6.10
CA ILE A 226 -16.61 -1.93 5.98
C ILE A 226 -16.42 -1.11 7.25
N ARG A 227 -15.24 -1.25 7.87
CA ARG A 227 -14.87 -0.56 9.10
C ARG A 227 -14.14 0.74 8.82
N PHE A 228 -14.41 1.75 9.64
CA PHE A 228 -13.72 3.05 9.61
C PHE A 228 -13.21 3.39 11.00
N SER A 229 -11.93 3.74 11.09
CA SER A 229 -11.29 4.22 12.32
C SER A 229 -10.55 5.52 12.07
N VAL A 230 -10.44 6.36 13.09
CA VAL A 230 -9.62 7.58 13.07
C VAL A 230 -8.63 7.52 14.22
N ILE A 231 -7.35 7.60 13.91
CA ILE A 231 -6.24 7.59 14.86
C ILE A 231 -5.56 8.94 14.84
N LYS A 232 -5.58 9.63 15.97
CA LYS A 232 -4.91 10.94 16.17
C LYS A 232 -3.56 10.82 16.87
N ASP A 233 -3.34 9.73 17.60
CA ASP A 233 -2.11 9.43 18.31
C ASP A 233 -1.59 8.07 17.85
N VAL A 234 -0.38 8.07 17.33
CA VAL A 234 0.31 6.90 16.80
C VAL A 234 0.42 5.77 17.84
N SER A 235 0.59 6.11 19.12
CA SER A 235 0.67 5.15 20.20
C SER A 235 -0.61 4.33 20.36
N THR A 236 -1.73 4.81 19.83
CA THR A 236 -3.05 4.16 19.87
C THR A 236 -3.41 3.41 18.58
N LEU A 237 -2.47 3.24 17.65
CA LEU A 237 -2.74 2.64 16.33
C LEU A 237 -3.43 1.26 16.43
N SER A 238 -3.04 0.43 17.38
CA SER A 238 -3.66 -0.88 17.61
C SER A 238 -5.14 -0.79 18.02
N SER A 239 -5.56 0.32 18.64
CA SER A 239 -6.96 0.52 19.02
C SER A 239 -7.90 0.65 17.82
N ALA A 240 -7.38 0.95 16.62
CA ALA A 240 -8.17 0.98 15.40
C ALA A 240 -8.89 -0.35 15.12
N LEU A 241 -8.31 -1.48 15.57
CA LEU A 241 -8.89 -2.80 15.35
C LEU A 241 -10.09 -3.10 16.25
N THR A 242 -10.27 -2.35 17.32
CA THR A 242 -11.35 -2.52 18.32
C THR A 242 -12.27 -1.31 18.41
N ASN A 243 -11.79 -0.13 18.03
CA ASN A 243 -12.53 1.14 18.06
C ASN A 243 -12.78 1.63 16.64
N TYR A 244 -13.89 1.23 16.06
CA TYR A 244 -14.30 1.56 14.71
C TYR A 244 -15.81 1.76 14.60
N VAL A 245 -16.24 2.43 13.56
CA VAL A 245 -17.63 2.44 13.09
C VAL A 245 -17.70 1.52 11.86
N SER A 246 -18.73 0.70 11.76
CA SER A 246 -18.95 -0.17 10.59
C SER A 246 -20.19 0.26 9.83
N TYR A 247 -20.14 0.05 8.52
CA TYR A 247 -21.23 0.31 7.58
C TYR A 247 -21.40 -0.90 6.68
N GLU A 248 -22.65 -1.27 6.42
CA GLU A 248 -22.93 -2.20 5.33
C GLU A 248 -22.47 -1.61 4.00
N ILE A 249 -22.03 -2.45 3.06
CA ILE A 249 -21.59 -1.99 1.72
C ILE A 249 -22.71 -1.22 1.02
N SER A 250 -23.97 -1.62 1.24
CA SER A 250 -25.17 -0.98 0.69
C SER A 250 -25.41 0.45 1.19
N GLU A 251 -24.87 0.81 2.34
CA GLU A 251 -24.98 2.16 2.93
C GLU A 251 -23.91 3.11 2.39
N LEU A 252 -22.88 2.59 1.71
CA LEU A 252 -21.76 3.38 1.22
C LEU A 252 -21.97 3.78 -0.23
N ASP A 253 -21.89 5.09 -0.50
CA ASP A 253 -21.96 5.66 -1.82
C ASP A 253 -20.58 6.21 -2.23
N ALA A 254 -20.08 5.81 -3.39
CA ALA A 254 -18.82 6.29 -3.93
C ALA A 254 -18.85 7.80 -4.28
N GLU A 255 -20.01 8.34 -4.59
CA GLU A 255 -20.18 9.77 -4.96
C GLU A 255 -20.03 10.72 -3.76
N ILE A 256 -20.28 10.25 -2.53
CA ILE A 256 -20.14 11.07 -1.33
C ILE A 256 -18.71 11.07 -0.80
N LYS A 257 -18.38 12.07 0.01
CA LYS A 257 -17.13 12.14 0.75
C LYS A 257 -17.14 11.16 1.91
N TRP A 258 -16.11 10.30 1.99
CA TRP A 258 -15.97 9.30 3.07
C TRP A 258 -15.20 9.80 4.28
N ARG A 259 -14.52 10.93 4.14
CA ARG A 259 -13.84 11.59 5.26
C ARG A 259 -14.57 12.91 5.55
N GLN A 260 -15.22 12.99 6.69
CA GLN A 260 -15.81 14.21 7.25
C GLN A 260 -15.04 14.67 8.48
#